data_58a372267bac185bbd2a640b802146ba
#
_entry.id   58a372267bac185bbd2a640b802146ba
#
_cell.length_a   1.000
_cell.length_b   1.000
_cell.length_c   1.000
_cell.angle_alpha   90.00
_cell.angle_beta   90.00
_cell.angle_gamma   90.00
#
_symmetry.space_group_name_H-M   'P 1'
#
loop_
_entity.id
_entity.type
_entity.pdbx_description
1 polymer ?
#
loop_
_entity_poly.entity_id
_entity_poly.type
_entity_poly.pdbx_seq_one_letter_code
_entity_poly.pdbx_strand_id
1 'polypeptide(L)'
;MYDPNKAHYVVATSIIVKDGKYLIAKRSSTEKAFPNKWTVPGGKLEVNDYSKRKEDTSAGQWYNVCETLLRREVMEEVGLNIKNIGYITSLAFIRPDKIPALVLSFYADHDDGDVKLCKDLTEYKWVTLDEAKEYDLIDGIYEEIEMLDNYLKGKELGEWRKK
;
A
#
# COMPACT_ATOMS: atom_id res chain seq x y z
N MET A 1 5.69 -19.97 -22.43
CA MET A 1 5.20 -20.99 -21.48
C MET A 1 5.19 -20.40 -20.07
N TYR A 2 4.16 -20.66 -19.31
CA TYR A 2 4.06 -20.24 -17.91
C TYR A 2 5.17 -20.90 -17.07
N ASP A 3 5.91 -20.08 -16.31
CA ASP A 3 6.97 -20.55 -15.41
C ASP A 3 6.58 -20.11 -13.98
N PRO A 4 6.24 -21.04 -13.09
CA PRO A 4 5.81 -20.72 -11.73
C PRO A 4 6.92 -20.03 -10.89
N ASN A 5 8.19 -20.19 -11.26
CA ASN A 5 9.30 -19.50 -10.57
C ASN A 5 9.36 -18.00 -10.90
N LYS A 6 8.67 -17.56 -11.93
CA LYS A 6 8.64 -16.16 -12.38
C LYS A 6 7.30 -15.49 -12.13
N ALA A 7 6.28 -16.24 -11.77
CA ALA A 7 4.94 -15.72 -11.54
C ALA A 7 4.76 -15.28 -10.09
N HIS A 8 4.23 -14.09 -9.89
CA HIS A 8 3.96 -13.50 -8.58
C HIS A 8 2.58 -12.85 -8.57
N TYR A 9 1.88 -12.89 -7.42
CA TYR A 9 0.85 -11.91 -7.17
C TYR A 9 1.51 -10.54 -7.02
N VAL A 10 0.94 -9.54 -7.64
CA VAL A 10 1.36 -8.14 -7.47
C VAL A 10 0.42 -7.45 -6.49
N VAL A 11 1.00 -6.86 -5.46
CA VAL A 11 0.28 -6.11 -4.42
C VAL A 11 0.83 -4.68 -4.40
N ALA A 12 -0.02 -3.69 -4.27
CA ALA A 12 0.41 -2.32 -4.03
C ALA A 12 -0.19 -1.82 -2.71
N THR A 13 0.63 -1.11 -1.93
CA THR A 13 0.23 -0.46 -0.68
C THR A 13 0.51 1.04 -0.76
N SER A 14 -0.20 1.85 0.01
CA SER A 14 0.01 3.30 0.04
C SER A 14 0.05 3.85 1.45
N ILE A 15 1.15 4.52 1.79
CA ILE A 15 1.22 5.40 2.97
C ILE A 15 0.60 6.74 2.57
N ILE A 16 -0.56 7.07 3.14
CA ILE A 16 -1.27 8.32 2.84
C ILE A 16 -0.81 9.39 3.80
N VAL A 17 -0.40 10.52 3.24
CA VAL A 17 0.14 11.68 3.97
C VAL A 17 -0.89 12.79 4.05
N LYS A 18 -1.08 13.34 5.25
CA LYS A 18 -1.90 14.51 5.50
C LYS A 18 -1.31 15.32 6.66
N ASP A 19 -1.00 16.59 6.41
CA ASP A 19 -0.50 17.51 7.44
C ASP A 19 0.69 16.96 8.25
N GLY A 20 1.65 16.30 7.58
CA GLY A 20 2.83 15.71 8.20
C GLY A 20 2.56 14.43 9.00
N LYS A 21 1.37 13.85 8.85
CA LYS A 21 0.96 12.59 9.49
C LYS A 21 0.66 11.52 8.46
N TYR A 22 0.71 10.28 8.88
CA TYR A 22 0.56 9.07 8.09
C TYR A 22 -0.67 8.28 8.55
N LEU A 23 -1.49 7.84 7.61
CA LEU A 23 -2.67 7.03 7.92
C LEU A 23 -2.27 5.58 8.18
N ILE A 24 -2.64 5.08 9.35
CA ILE A 24 -2.59 3.65 9.68
C ILE A 24 -3.99 3.17 10.05
N ALA A 25 -4.27 1.90 9.77
CA ALA A 25 -5.54 1.27 10.06
C ALA A 25 -5.36 -0.13 10.66
N LYS A 26 -6.23 -0.50 11.58
CA LYS A 26 -6.15 -1.79 12.28
C LYS A 26 -6.99 -2.84 11.56
N ARG A 27 -6.38 -3.97 11.27
CA ARG A 27 -7.03 -5.13 10.68
C ARG A 27 -7.99 -5.77 11.68
N SER A 28 -9.12 -6.23 11.17
CA SER A 28 -10.09 -6.98 11.97
C SER A 28 -9.47 -8.26 12.57
N SER A 29 -9.97 -8.67 13.73
CA SER A 29 -9.60 -9.92 14.37
C SER A 29 -9.97 -11.17 13.56
N THR A 30 -10.88 -11.03 12.61
CA THR A 30 -11.35 -12.12 11.72
C THR A 30 -10.52 -12.28 10.46
N GLU A 31 -9.57 -11.38 10.22
CA GLU A 31 -8.66 -11.47 9.07
C GLU A 31 -7.72 -12.67 9.18
N LYS A 32 -7.55 -13.40 8.06
CA LYS A 32 -6.66 -14.58 8.01
C LYS A 32 -5.19 -14.22 8.14
N ALA A 33 -4.78 -13.08 7.53
CA ALA A 33 -3.42 -12.59 7.58
C ALA A 33 -3.33 -11.40 8.53
N PHE A 34 -2.39 -11.48 9.48
CA PHE A 34 -2.09 -10.39 10.42
C PHE A 34 -3.32 -9.82 11.15
N PRO A 35 -4.18 -10.66 11.81
CA PRO A 35 -5.32 -10.15 12.56
C PRO A 35 -4.87 -9.20 13.68
N ASN A 36 -5.65 -8.15 13.92
CA ASN A 36 -5.40 -7.10 14.93
C ASN A 36 -4.13 -6.25 14.74
N LYS A 37 -3.32 -6.50 13.69
CA LYS A 37 -2.17 -5.67 13.37
C LYS A 37 -2.58 -4.36 12.70
N TRP A 38 -1.78 -3.33 12.89
CA TRP A 38 -1.90 -2.08 12.16
C TRP A 38 -1.16 -2.14 10.83
N THR A 39 -1.74 -1.51 9.82
CA THR A 39 -1.26 -1.57 8.44
C THR A 39 -1.56 -0.26 7.69
N VAL A 40 -1.16 -0.22 6.44
CA VAL A 40 -1.56 0.83 5.47
C VAL A 40 -2.47 0.22 4.41
N PRO A 41 -3.34 1.03 3.76
CA PRO A 41 -4.23 0.52 2.71
C PRO A 41 -3.46 -0.08 1.54
N GLY A 42 -4.05 -1.08 0.91
CA GLY A 42 -3.51 -1.71 -0.28
C GLY A 42 -4.21 -3.00 -0.65
N GLY A 43 -3.85 -3.56 -1.78
CA GLY A 43 -4.43 -4.80 -2.25
C GLY A 43 -3.76 -5.36 -3.49
N LYS A 44 -4.31 -6.45 -3.99
CA LYS A 44 -3.78 -7.19 -5.13
C LYS A 44 -4.24 -6.57 -6.44
N LEU A 45 -3.32 -6.56 -7.40
CA LEU A 45 -3.65 -6.21 -8.78
C LEU A 45 -4.58 -7.28 -9.38
N GLU A 46 -5.68 -6.80 -9.93
CA GLU A 46 -6.65 -7.61 -10.66
C GLU A 46 -6.67 -7.21 -12.13
N VAL A 47 -6.98 -8.15 -13.02
CA VAL A 47 -7.14 -7.87 -14.46
C VAL A 47 -8.15 -6.75 -14.71
N ASN A 48 -9.20 -6.70 -13.90
CA ASN A 48 -10.24 -5.65 -13.98
C ASN A 48 -9.75 -4.24 -13.64
N ASP A 49 -8.61 -4.08 -12.99
CA ASP A 49 -8.05 -2.76 -12.68
C ASP A 49 -7.63 -2.00 -13.96
N TYR A 50 -7.37 -2.70 -15.05
CA TYR A 50 -6.92 -2.10 -16.30
C TYR A 50 -7.70 -2.55 -17.54
N SER A 51 -8.17 -3.80 -17.63
CA SER A 51 -8.72 -4.36 -18.88
C SER A 51 -10.08 -3.80 -19.28
N LYS A 52 -10.76 -3.07 -18.40
CA LYS A 52 -12.08 -2.45 -18.69
C LYS A 52 -11.97 -1.16 -19.49
N ARG A 53 -10.80 -0.60 -19.66
CA ARG A 53 -10.55 0.56 -20.49
C ARG A 53 -9.78 0.19 -21.76
N LYS A 54 -9.82 1.08 -22.75
CA LYS A 54 -9.03 0.91 -23.97
C LYS A 54 -7.53 0.90 -23.63
N GLU A 55 -6.78 0.10 -24.36
CA GLU A 55 -5.33 0.09 -24.31
C GLU A 55 -4.73 1.47 -24.65
N ASP A 56 -3.64 1.81 -24.00
CA ASP A 56 -2.94 3.07 -24.22
C ASP A 56 -2.03 3.01 -25.45
N THR A 57 -1.64 1.81 -25.89
CA THR A 57 -0.77 1.60 -27.04
C THR A 57 -1.34 0.60 -28.03
N SER A 58 -0.87 0.64 -29.25
CA SER A 58 -1.24 -0.33 -30.30
C SER A 58 -0.74 -1.76 -30.03
N ALA A 59 0.15 -1.94 -29.06
CA ALA A 59 0.65 -3.24 -28.64
C ALA A 59 -0.22 -3.90 -27.54
N GLY A 60 -1.38 -3.33 -27.20
CA GLY A 60 -2.26 -3.88 -26.18
C GLY A 60 -1.74 -3.70 -24.75
N GLN A 61 -1.23 -2.51 -24.44
CA GLN A 61 -0.62 -2.20 -23.14
C GLN A 61 -1.42 -1.13 -22.40
N TRP A 62 -1.44 -1.23 -21.08
CA TRP A 62 -2.02 -0.25 -20.16
C TRP A 62 -0.94 0.31 -19.25
N TYR A 63 -0.90 1.63 -19.13
CA TYR A 63 0.00 2.36 -18.23
C TYR A 63 -0.73 2.78 -16.95
N ASN A 64 0.03 3.25 -15.96
CA ASN A 64 -0.48 3.72 -14.67
C ASN A 64 -1.34 2.69 -13.92
N VAL A 65 -0.98 1.43 -14.05
CA VAL A 65 -1.75 0.30 -13.51
C VAL A 65 -1.71 0.28 -11.98
N CYS A 66 -0.54 0.51 -11.38
CA CYS A 66 -0.39 0.57 -9.92
C CYS A 66 -1.15 1.76 -9.32
N GLU A 67 -1.13 2.92 -9.98
CA GLU A 67 -1.85 4.11 -9.55
C GLU A 67 -3.37 3.88 -9.58
N THR A 68 -3.87 3.21 -10.61
CA THR A 68 -5.30 2.84 -10.72
C THR A 68 -5.68 1.86 -9.61
N LEU A 69 -4.88 0.83 -9.37
CA LEU A 69 -5.05 -0.12 -8.28
C LEU A 69 -5.09 0.59 -6.93
N LEU A 70 -4.13 1.46 -6.64
CA LEU A 70 -4.06 2.19 -5.37
C LEU A 70 -5.29 3.06 -5.13
N ARG A 71 -5.75 3.79 -6.15
CA ARG A 71 -6.96 4.63 -6.04
C ARG A 71 -8.19 3.79 -5.71
N ARG A 72 -8.32 2.62 -6.32
CA ARG A 72 -9.42 1.69 -6.03
C ARG A 72 -9.35 1.17 -4.60
N GLU A 73 -8.21 0.62 -4.19
CA GLU A 73 -8.03 0.03 -2.86
C GLU A 73 -8.18 1.06 -1.74
N VAL A 74 -7.59 2.24 -1.89
CA VAL A 74 -7.72 3.32 -0.90
C VAL A 74 -9.17 3.77 -0.77
N MET A 75 -9.91 3.89 -1.88
CA MET A 75 -11.33 4.23 -1.84
C MET A 75 -12.16 3.13 -1.18
N GLU A 76 -11.91 1.86 -1.52
CA GLU A 76 -12.65 0.72 -0.96
C GLU A 76 -12.36 0.51 0.53
N GLU A 77 -11.11 0.64 0.96
CA GLU A 77 -10.69 0.34 2.33
C GLU A 77 -10.89 1.50 3.31
N VAL A 78 -10.60 2.72 2.89
CA VAL A 78 -10.60 3.89 3.79
C VAL A 78 -11.40 5.10 3.28
N GLY A 79 -12.00 5.03 2.10
CA GLY A 79 -12.92 6.05 1.56
C GLY A 79 -12.25 7.35 1.15
N LEU A 80 -10.96 7.36 0.85
CA LEU A 80 -10.21 8.57 0.50
C LEU A 80 -9.86 8.64 -0.98
N ASN A 81 -9.79 9.87 -1.50
CA ASN A 81 -9.10 10.18 -2.74
C ASN A 81 -7.64 10.58 -2.45
N ILE A 82 -6.74 10.17 -3.32
CA ILE A 82 -5.30 10.41 -3.20
C ILE A 82 -4.73 11.04 -4.46
N LYS A 83 -3.62 11.76 -4.31
CA LYS A 83 -2.85 12.39 -5.38
C LYS A 83 -1.35 12.30 -5.13
N ASN A 84 -0.54 12.70 -6.11
CA ASN A 84 0.92 12.73 -6.02
C ASN A 84 1.51 11.39 -5.57
N ILE A 85 1.09 10.31 -6.22
CA ILE A 85 1.53 8.95 -5.90
C ILE A 85 3.01 8.78 -6.28
N GLY A 86 3.81 8.30 -5.33
CA GLY A 86 5.23 8.01 -5.54
C GLY A 86 5.65 6.66 -4.95
N TYR A 87 6.71 6.08 -5.49
CA TYR A 87 7.27 4.80 -5.06
C TYR A 87 8.18 4.99 -3.83
N ILE A 88 8.13 4.04 -2.90
CA ILE A 88 9.03 3.99 -1.72
C ILE A 88 10.00 2.83 -1.85
N THR A 89 9.50 1.62 -1.84
CA THR A 89 10.30 0.39 -1.85
C THR A 89 9.47 -0.81 -2.32
N SER A 90 10.10 -1.97 -2.37
CA SER A 90 9.40 -3.23 -2.65
C SER A 90 9.86 -4.32 -1.71
N LEU A 91 9.01 -5.31 -1.50
CA LEU A 91 9.34 -6.53 -0.79
C LEU A 91 8.70 -7.73 -1.48
N ALA A 92 9.25 -8.90 -1.25
CA ALA A 92 8.64 -10.15 -1.70
C ALA A 92 8.54 -11.13 -0.52
N PHE A 93 7.49 -11.93 -0.53
CA PHE A 93 7.32 -13.02 0.43
C PHE A 93 6.61 -14.21 -0.21
N ILE A 94 6.81 -15.38 0.40
CA ILE A 94 6.10 -16.60 0.00
C ILE A 94 4.86 -16.74 0.88
N ARG A 95 3.71 -16.76 0.25
CA ARG A 95 2.42 -16.93 0.94
C ARG A 95 2.28 -18.35 1.51
N PRO A 96 1.36 -18.57 2.47
CA PRO A 96 1.09 -19.92 3.00
C PRO A 96 0.70 -20.95 1.92
N ASP A 97 0.04 -20.52 0.85
CA ASP A 97 -0.32 -21.33 -0.31
C ASP A 97 0.84 -21.57 -1.29
N LYS A 98 2.07 -21.18 -0.93
CA LYS A 98 3.31 -21.31 -1.70
C LYS A 98 3.39 -20.42 -2.94
N ILE A 99 2.43 -19.55 -3.18
CA ILE A 99 2.47 -18.58 -4.27
C ILE A 99 3.24 -17.35 -3.81
N PRO A 100 4.30 -16.92 -4.52
CA PRO A 100 5.03 -15.71 -4.15
C PRO A 100 4.22 -14.45 -4.43
N ALA A 101 4.43 -13.42 -3.62
CA ALA A 101 3.86 -12.10 -3.82
C ALA A 101 4.97 -11.06 -3.86
N LEU A 102 4.85 -10.12 -4.79
CA LEU A 102 5.64 -8.89 -4.86
C LEU A 102 4.78 -7.74 -4.38
N VAL A 103 5.20 -7.07 -3.33
CA VAL A 103 4.54 -5.87 -2.80
C VAL A 103 5.33 -4.65 -3.24
N LEU A 104 4.66 -3.72 -3.87
CA LEU A 104 5.17 -2.40 -4.24
C LEU A 104 4.59 -1.38 -3.26
N SER A 105 5.45 -0.79 -2.45
CA SER A 105 5.05 0.20 -1.44
C SER A 105 5.16 1.60 -2.02
N PHE A 106 4.04 2.33 -1.98
CA PHE A 106 3.90 3.69 -2.46
C PHE A 106 3.54 4.64 -1.33
N TYR A 107 3.65 5.91 -1.60
CA TYR A 107 3.04 6.98 -0.80
C TYR A 107 2.12 7.81 -1.68
N ALA A 108 1.21 8.53 -1.06
CA ALA A 108 0.36 9.49 -1.74
C ALA A 108 -0.08 10.58 -0.77
N ASP A 109 -0.40 11.76 -1.30
CA ASP A 109 -1.05 12.81 -0.53
C ASP A 109 -2.56 12.54 -0.43
N HIS A 110 -3.14 12.80 0.73
CA HIS A 110 -4.58 12.93 0.88
C HIS A 110 -5.07 14.07 -0.01
N ASP A 111 -6.03 13.80 -0.87
CA ASP A 111 -6.62 14.82 -1.74
C ASP A 111 -7.97 15.28 -1.21
N ASP A 112 -8.88 14.34 -0.98
CA ASP A 112 -10.27 14.61 -0.59
C ASP A 112 -10.87 13.43 0.18
N GLY A 113 -11.94 13.71 0.93
CA GLY A 113 -12.73 12.72 1.66
C GLY A 113 -12.35 12.58 3.12
N ASP A 114 -13.29 12.04 3.89
CA ASP A 114 -13.12 11.64 5.27
C ASP A 114 -12.99 10.13 5.37
N VAL A 115 -12.22 9.63 6.34
CA VAL A 115 -11.98 8.19 6.49
C VAL A 115 -13.28 7.45 6.78
N LYS A 116 -13.57 6.48 5.94
CA LYS A 116 -14.66 5.50 6.09
C LYS A 116 -14.08 4.11 5.91
N LEU A 117 -13.96 3.39 7.01
CA LEU A 117 -13.35 2.07 6.99
C LEU A 117 -14.29 1.02 6.37
N CYS A 118 -13.71 0.11 5.58
CA CYS A 118 -14.39 -1.12 5.18
C CYS A 118 -14.53 -2.07 6.39
N LYS A 119 -15.28 -3.17 6.21
CA LYS A 119 -15.55 -4.17 7.26
C LYS A 119 -14.28 -4.87 7.79
N ASP A 120 -13.23 -4.90 7.01
CA ASP A 120 -11.99 -5.62 7.34
C ASP A 120 -11.01 -4.78 8.16
N LEU A 121 -11.33 -3.50 8.36
CA LEU A 121 -10.58 -2.56 9.18
C LEU A 121 -11.46 -2.02 10.31
N THR A 122 -10.96 -1.99 11.54
CA THR A 122 -11.75 -1.65 12.73
C THR A 122 -11.45 -0.29 13.33
N GLU A 123 -10.24 0.22 13.15
CA GLU A 123 -9.78 1.50 13.68
C GLU A 123 -8.83 2.17 12.68
N TYR A 124 -8.69 3.49 12.78
CA TYR A 124 -7.65 4.23 12.06
C TYR A 124 -7.05 5.33 12.92
N LYS A 125 -5.84 5.74 12.58
CA LYS A 125 -5.15 6.88 13.18
C LYS A 125 -4.33 7.62 12.13
N TRP A 126 -4.26 8.93 12.28
CA TRP A 126 -3.25 9.76 11.63
C TRP A 126 -2.12 9.96 12.64
N VAL A 127 -0.94 9.42 12.33
CA VAL A 127 0.20 9.38 13.26
C VAL A 127 1.42 10.07 12.67
N THR A 128 2.20 10.70 13.53
CA THR A 128 3.57 11.09 13.20
C THR A 128 4.48 9.87 13.22
N LEU A 129 5.71 9.99 12.73
CA LEU A 129 6.70 8.91 12.81
C LEU A 129 6.91 8.44 14.26
N ASP A 130 7.01 9.37 15.21
CA ASP A 130 7.21 9.01 16.61
C ASP A 130 5.99 8.29 17.22
N GLU A 131 4.80 8.77 16.92
CA GLU A 131 3.55 8.15 17.38
C GLU A 131 3.37 6.74 16.78
N ALA A 132 3.87 6.48 15.57
CA ALA A 132 3.77 5.17 14.91
C ALA A 132 4.43 4.04 15.71
N LYS A 133 5.42 4.34 16.56
CA LYS A 133 6.10 3.38 17.45
C LYS A 133 5.17 2.75 18.49
N GLU A 134 4.10 3.44 18.84
CA GLU A 134 3.14 2.99 19.85
C GLU A 134 2.14 1.94 19.32
N TYR A 135 2.17 1.67 18.02
CA TYR A 135 1.23 0.78 17.34
C TYR A 135 1.88 -0.52 16.93
N ASP A 136 1.14 -1.62 17.07
CA ASP A 136 1.58 -2.94 16.64
C ASP A 136 1.44 -3.08 15.11
N LEU A 137 2.32 -2.42 14.39
CA LEU A 137 2.38 -2.44 12.93
C LEU A 137 2.82 -3.81 12.41
N ILE A 138 2.35 -4.18 11.23
CA ILE A 138 2.94 -5.29 10.48
C ILE A 138 4.43 -5.00 10.29
N ASP A 139 5.26 -6.00 10.56
CA ASP A 139 6.73 -5.88 10.52
C ASP A 139 7.20 -5.31 9.17
N GLY A 140 8.04 -4.29 9.21
CA GLY A 140 8.56 -3.57 8.06
C GLY A 140 7.86 -2.25 7.74
N ILE A 141 6.60 -2.06 8.12
CA ILE A 141 5.85 -0.84 7.80
C ILE A 141 6.41 0.39 8.53
N TYR A 142 6.87 0.22 9.79
CA TYR A 142 7.48 1.33 10.51
C TYR A 142 8.68 1.92 9.75
N GLU A 143 9.56 1.04 9.26
CA GLU A 143 10.74 1.44 8.49
C GLU A 143 10.36 2.10 7.15
N GLU A 144 9.27 1.66 6.52
CA GLU A 144 8.76 2.32 5.31
C GLU A 144 8.24 3.73 5.61
N ILE A 145 7.52 3.93 6.73
CA ILE A 145 7.08 5.26 7.18
C ILE A 145 8.29 6.14 7.47
N GLU A 146 9.33 5.60 8.10
CA GLU A 146 10.56 6.35 8.39
C GLU A 146 11.30 6.76 7.12
N MET A 147 11.40 5.84 6.12
CA MET A 147 11.96 6.18 4.82
C MET A 147 11.22 7.35 4.18
N LEU A 148 9.90 7.33 4.20
CA LEU A 148 9.07 8.39 3.67
C LEU A 148 9.22 9.69 4.46
N ASP A 149 9.21 9.64 5.79
CA ASP A 149 9.38 10.82 6.65
C ASP A 149 10.72 11.51 6.40
N ASN A 150 11.79 10.73 6.25
CA ASN A 150 13.10 11.24 5.86
C ASN A 150 13.10 11.90 4.48
N TYR A 151 12.48 11.23 3.49
CA TYR A 151 12.36 11.76 2.13
C TYR A 151 11.60 13.09 2.08
N LEU A 152 10.47 13.18 2.78
CA LEU A 152 9.68 14.41 2.87
C LEU A 152 10.41 15.55 3.58
N LYS A 153 11.42 15.24 4.40
CA LYS A 153 12.33 16.20 5.03
C LYS A 153 13.56 16.54 4.17
N GLY A 154 13.59 16.12 2.91
CA GLY A 154 14.63 16.45 1.95
C GLY A 154 15.84 15.52 1.94
N LYS A 155 15.77 14.36 2.61
CA LYS A 155 16.79 13.30 2.53
C LYS A 155 16.53 12.39 1.33
N GLU A 156 17.51 11.59 0.95
CA GLU A 156 17.33 10.55 -0.06
C GLU A 156 16.41 9.44 0.47
N LEU A 157 15.61 8.84 -0.41
CA LEU A 157 14.73 7.73 -0.05
C LEU A 157 15.53 6.51 0.40
N GLY A 158 16.63 6.19 -0.28
CA GLY A 158 17.50 5.07 0.05
C GLY A 158 16.85 3.70 -0.19
N GLU A 159 17.37 2.71 0.53
CA GLU A 159 16.86 1.34 0.52
C GLU A 159 16.34 0.95 1.92
N TRP A 160 15.35 0.07 1.95
CA TRP A 160 14.80 -0.42 3.21
C TRP A 160 15.85 -1.19 4.02
N ARG A 161 15.94 -0.91 5.30
CA ARG A 161 16.81 -1.60 6.26
C ARG A 161 16.09 -1.78 7.58
N LYS A 162 16.14 -3.01 8.10
CA LYS A 162 15.62 -3.29 9.45
C LYS A 162 16.46 -2.58 10.51
N LYS A 163 15.77 -2.03 11.49
CA LYS A 163 16.35 -1.41 12.70
C LYS A 163 16.30 -2.33 13.90
#